data_f4e3b9e8d32c2abaf4aba575819945b4
#
_entry.id   f4e3b9e8d32c2abaf4aba575819945b4
#
_cell.length_a   1.000
_cell.length_b   1.000
_cell.length_c   1.000
_cell.angle_alpha   90.00
_cell.angle_beta   90.00
_cell.angle_gamma   90.00
#
_symmetry.space_group_name_H-M   'P 1'
#
loop_
_entity.id
_entity.type
_entity.pdbx_description
1 polymer ?
#
loop_
_entity_poly.entity_id
_entity_poly.type
_entity_poly.pdbx_seq_one_letter_code
_entity_poly.pdbx_strand_id
1 'polypeptide(L)'
;MKKILMAASLAVGLAACTSMPTDTAGAGTVKKADMDRLVAVLPAAAQGSFTEFLAQAARENPLLRASVAAYAAKQPLAGDDLVNISRLLGLYNRLHNQAAVIDATAKMVAIPTVRADKVPPHEDKNIIAFGALVEGMARDFGLVYRNVDNRIFEVKLPGSSSEEFGILTHADVVPVVADEWVLDDGTRLDPFKLTRVGGNLYGRGSIDDKGSIAAVLYAMKAVKESGLPLSRTIRLMIETTEETGGDAMKYYRAKTALPEYNIVLDSKYPAVVAEKGSGALRASFALGPAAGAGATAITAMAGAASTNAVPQTATARLQGGNTADVAARLNAAKAAFVEKYKPQGGPFSIDVTQDGAAVQVKVTGASAHGSRPEEGVNPLPRLALFLKESGVALAPNGYAQAVRYLTDLYGTDYLGRTLGLAYADDFMGPLTMSPNLVREKDGQVDVLVNVRMPRGSTPEALSQATSARIKAWGTQAGVAVEVDHQQGNWMARDPKGAWLSTLLNTFGDTTGLEAKPVPTAGSTTAKLMPNAINFGPAMPGKKYTAHNAKEFKEVVDLDADMQMFTEMLVRIGNLSQMQ
;
A
#
# COMPACT_ATOMS: atom_id res chain seq x y z
N MET A 1 11.04 94.30 -9.86
CA MET A 1 11.34 94.40 -11.29
C MET A 1 10.80 93.09 -11.91
N LYS A 2 9.59 93.16 -12.47
CA LYS A 2 9.22 93.21 -13.90
C LYS A 2 9.93 92.17 -14.77
N LYS A 3 9.16 91.14 -15.23
CA LYS A 3 8.65 91.00 -16.62
C LYS A 3 7.84 89.70 -16.70
N ILE A 4 6.62 89.67 -16.86
CA ILE A 4 5.63 89.50 -17.92
C ILE A 4 6.24 88.87 -19.20
N LEU A 5 5.70 87.67 -19.59
CA LEU A 5 5.37 87.30 -20.96
C LEU A 5 4.40 86.11 -21.00
N MET A 6 3.38 86.35 -21.45
CA MET A 6 2.31 85.98 -22.36
C MET A 6 2.18 84.52 -22.79
N ALA A 7 0.95 84.06 -22.70
CA ALA A 7 0.35 82.86 -23.18
C ALA A 7 0.30 82.70 -24.70
N ALA A 8 0.37 81.47 -25.18
CA ALA A 8 -0.21 81.07 -26.47
C ALA A 8 -0.92 79.70 -26.25
N SER A 9 -2.23 79.76 -26.39
CA SER A 9 -3.12 78.62 -26.36
C SER A 9 -3.05 77.86 -27.67
N LEU A 10 -2.74 76.60 -27.68
CA LEU A 10 -2.97 75.71 -28.81
C LEU A 10 -3.91 74.58 -28.35
N ALA A 11 -5.14 74.63 -28.83
CA ALA A 11 -6.13 73.59 -28.66
C ALA A 11 -5.80 72.42 -29.60
N VAL A 12 -5.46 71.24 -29.00
CA VAL A 12 -5.38 69.96 -29.73
C VAL A 12 -6.50 69.11 -29.22
N GLY A 13 -7.42 68.76 -30.12
CA GLY A 13 -8.54 67.85 -29.80
C GLY A 13 -8.06 66.48 -29.44
N LEU A 14 -8.40 66.04 -28.25
CA LEU A 14 -8.27 64.65 -27.81
C LEU A 14 -9.47 63.85 -28.36
N ALA A 15 -9.21 63.00 -29.36
CA ALA A 15 -10.08 61.86 -29.65
C ALA A 15 -9.99 60.87 -28.47
N ALA A 16 -11.07 60.77 -27.71
CA ALA A 16 -11.21 59.78 -26.70
C ALA A 16 -11.32 58.40 -27.34
N CYS A 17 -10.21 57.68 -27.48
CA CYS A 17 -10.23 56.24 -27.61
C CYS A 17 -10.61 55.66 -26.23
N THR A 18 -11.85 55.26 -26.05
CA THR A 18 -12.27 54.39 -24.95
C THR A 18 -11.59 53.04 -25.16
N SER A 19 -10.42 52.88 -24.58
CA SER A 19 -9.86 51.55 -24.33
C SER A 19 -10.79 50.83 -23.35
N MET A 20 -11.52 49.82 -23.85
CA MET A 20 -12.12 48.84 -22.97
C MET A 20 -11.02 48.26 -22.06
N PRO A 21 -11.26 48.12 -20.76
CA PRO A 21 -10.32 47.43 -19.91
C PRO A 21 -10.26 45.98 -20.42
N THR A 22 -9.12 45.58 -20.96
CA THR A 22 -8.78 44.18 -21.10
C THR A 22 -8.63 43.66 -19.68
N ASP A 23 -9.65 42.98 -19.21
CA ASP A 23 -9.66 42.24 -17.98
C ASP A 23 -8.64 41.08 -18.15
N THR A 24 -7.37 41.37 -17.93
CA THR A 24 -6.32 40.38 -17.69
C THR A 24 -6.40 39.97 -16.23
N ALA A 25 -7.57 39.48 -15.82
CA ALA A 25 -7.65 38.63 -14.65
C ALA A 25 -6.79 37.42 -14.99
N GLY A 26 -5.63 37.26 -14.36
CA GLY A 26 -4.81 36.07 -14.47
C GLY A 26 -5.70 34.86 -14.24
N ALA A 27 -5.71 33.95 -15.19
CA ALA A 27 -6.53 32.75 -15.10
C ALA A 27 -6.04 31.95 -13.88
N GLY A 28 -6.79 32.00 -12.79
CA GLY A 28 -6.49 31.18 -11.63
C GLY A 28 -6.65 29.70 -11.98
N THR A 29 -6.15 28.83 -11.11
CA THR A 29 -6.34 27.38 -11.28
C THR A 29 -7.70 26.93 -10.76
N VAL A 30 -8.37 26.01 -11.48
CA VAL A 30 -9.57 25.34 -10.98
C VAL A 30 -9.26 24.59 -9.70
N LYS A 31 -10.15 24.70 -8.72
CA LYS A 31 -10.03 24.08 -7.40
C LYS A 31 -10.99 22.91 -7.25
N LYS A 32 -10.88 22.17 -6.14
CA LYS A 32 -11.73 21.01 -5.88
C LYS A 32 -13.22 21.29 -6.09
N ALA A 33 -13.76 22.41 -5.59
CA ALA A 33 -15.17 22.76 -5.76
C ALA A 33 -15.58 22.93 -7.23
N ASP A 34 -14.69 23.46 -8.07
CA ASP A 34 -14.92 23.55 -9.52
C ASP A 34 -14.92 22.17 -10.16
N MET A 35 -13.93 21.33 -9.78
CA MET A 35 -13.82 19.97 -10.28
C MET A 35 -15.01 19.11 -9.88
N ASP A 36 -15.49 19.20 -8.64
CA ASP A 36 -16.67 18.47 -8.16
C ASP A 36 -17.92 18.85 -8.97
N ARG A 37 -18.08 20.14 -9.31
CA ARG A 37 -19.16 20.62 -10.19
C ARG A 37 -19.02 20.05 -11.59
N LEU A 38 -17.81 20.05 -12.15
CA LEU A 38 -17.55 19.51 -13.48
C LEU A 38 -17.78 17.99 -13.55
N VAL A 39 -17.45 17.24 -12.49
CA VAL A 39 -17.79 15.80 -12.38
C VAL A 39 -19.29 15.55 -12.55
N ALA A 40 -20.13 16.45 -12.03
CA ALA A 40 -21.59 16.27 -12.10
C ALA A 40 -22.16 16.57 -13.50
N VAL A 41 -21.53 17.48 -14.28
CA VAL A 41 -22.11 17.98 -15.53
C VAL A 41 -21.42 17.48 -16.81
N LEU A 42 -20.23 16.88 -16.72
CA LEU A 42 -19.43 16.45 -17.87
C LEU A 42 -19.45 14.94 -18.23
N PRO A 43 -20.17 14.02 -17.55
CA PRO A 43 -20.08 12.59 -17.90
C PRO A 43 -20.45 12.29 -19.36
N ALA A 44 -21.44 12.99 -19.93
CA ALA A 44 -21.81 12.84 -21.34
C ALA A 44 -20.72 13.34 -22.30
N ALA A 45 -20.08 14.48 -21.99
CA ALA A 45 -18.98 15.03 -22.78
C ALA A 45 -17.73 14.14 -22.73
N ALA A 46 -17.53 13.42 -21.64
CA ALA A 46 -16.42 12.49 -21.49
C ALA A 46 -16.53 11.23 -22.38
N GLN A 47 -17.68 10.98 -23.00
CA GLN A 47 -17.82 9.91 -24.00
C GLN A 47 -17.24 10.30 -25.37
N GLY A 48 -17.02 11.59 -25.61
CA GLY A 48 -16.37 12.12 -26.82
C GLY A 48 -14.85 12.24 -26.68
N SER A 49 -14.25 13.00 -27.57
CA SER A 49 -12.82 13.31 -27.55
C SER A 49 -12.46 14.27 -26.41
N PHE A 50 -11.18 14.27 -26.02
CA PHE A 50 -10.69 15.23 -25.02
C PHE A 50 -10.92 16.69 -25.43
N THR A 51 -10.81 17.01 -26.74
CA THR A 51 -11.09 18.36 -27.25
C THR A 51 -12.56 18.76 -27.05
N GLU A 52 -13.51 17.88 -27.31
CA GLU A 52 -14.94 18.11 -27.06
C GLU A 52 -15.22 18.27 -25.56
N PHE A 53 -14.61 17.44 -24.73
CA PHE A 53 -14.67 17.56 -23.29
C PHE A 53 -14.17 18.93 -22.78
N LEU A 54 -13.02 19.38 -23.26
CA LEU A 54 -12.46 20.70 -22.93
C LEU A 54 -13.40 21.84 -23.35
N ALA A 55 -13.97 21.75 -24.56
CA ALA A 55 -14.90 22.75 -25.03
C ALA A 55 -16.15 22.87 -24.15
N GLN A 56 -16.67 21.75 -23.66
CA GLN A 56 -17.79 21.74 -22.73
C GLN A 56 -17.36 22.27 -21.34
N ALA A 57 -16.20 21.85 -20.82
CA ALA A 57 -15.68 22.34 -19.55
C ALA A 57 -15.53 23.87 -19.54
N ALA A 58 -15.07 24.46 -20.63
CA ALA A 58 -14.93 25.93 -20.79
C ALA A 58 -16.28 26.67 -20.88
N ARG A 59 -17.37 25.99 -21.26
CA ARG A 59 -18.73 26.53 -21.20
C ARG A 59 -19.25 26.54 -19.76
N GLU A 60 -19.01 25.46 -19.03
CA GLU A 60 -19.46 25.28 -17.64
C GLU A 60 -18.66 26.13 -16.64
N ASN A 61 -17.38 26.38 -16.92
CA ASN A 61 -16.52 27.22 -16.08
C ASN A 61 -15.72 28.22 -16.92
N PRO A 62 -16.12 29.53 -16.94
CA PRO A 62 -15.45 30.56 -17.70
C PRO A 62 -13.96 30.75 -17.40
N LEU A 63 -13.49 30.40 -16.20
CA LEU A 63 -12.07 30.46 -15.82
C LEU A 63 -11.19 29.57 -16.71
N LEU A 64 -11.74 28.52 -17.30
CA LEU A 64 -11.03 27.58 -18.16
C LEU A 64 -10.86 28.04 -19.61
N ARG A 65 -11.57 29.11 -20.03
CA ARG A 65 -11.64 29.54 -21.46
C ARG A 65 -10.26 29.84 -22.04
N ALA A 66 -9.43 30.56 -21.30
CA ALA A 66 -8.08 30.92 -21.76
C ALA A 66 -7.20 29.69 -21.93
N SER A 67 -7.15 28.80 -20.92
CA SER A 67 -6.36 27.56 -20.94
C SER A 67 -6.81 26.62 -22.07
N VAL A 68 -8.11 26.47 -22.28
CA VAL A 68 -8.68 25.64 -23.36
C VAL A 68 -8.38 26.25 -24.75
N ALA A 69 -8.46 27.55 -24.89
CA ALA A 69 -8.09 28.22 -26.14
C ALA A 69 -6.60 28.08 -26.49
N ALA A 70 -5.72 28.19 -25.48
CA ALA A 70 -4.28 27.98 -25.64
C ALA A 70 -3.97 26.54 -26.08
N TYR A 71 -4.61 25.55 -25.44
CA TYR A 71 -4.48 24.14 -25.83
C TYR A 71 -4.96 23.89 -27.25
N ALA A 72 -6.16 24.37 -27.61
CA ALA A 72 -6.73 24.24 -28.98
C ALA A 72 -5.85 24.87 -30.06
N ALA A 73 -5.22 25.99 -29.73
CA ALA A 73 -4.27 26.69 -30.62
C ALA A 73 -2.86 26.05 -30.63
N LYS A 74 -2.65 24.95 -29.90
CA LYS A 74 -1.35 24.28 -29.75
C LYS A 74 -0.24 25.20 -29.23
N GLN A 75 -0.60 26.19 -28.40
CA GLN A 75 0.37 27.05 -27.75
C GLN A 75 1.10 26.31 -26.63
N PRO A 76 2.36 26.68 -26.33
CA PRO A 76 3.04 26.16 -25.17
C PRO A 76 2.26 26.47 -23.89
N LEU A 77 1.91 25.43 -23.12
CA LEU A 77 1.20 25.58 -21.86
C LEU A 77 2.21 25.70 -20.69
N ALA A 78 2.01 26.71 -19.85
CA ALA A 78 2.81 26.95 -18.66
C ALA A 78 1.94 27.51 -17.53
N GLY A 79 2.45 27.51 -16.28
CA GLY A 79 1.75 28.08 -15.13
C GLY A 79 0.34 27.50 -14.96
N ASP A 80 -0.64 28.38 -14.78
CA ASP A 80 -2.04 28.02 -14.55
C ASP A 80 -2.66 27.26 -15.72
N ASP A 81 -2.29 27.57 -16.96
CA ASP A 81 -2.81 26.88 -18.14
C ASP A 81 -2.39 25.41 -18.16
N LEU A 82 -1.13 25.11 -17.85
CA LEU A 82 -0.65 23.72 -17.74
C LEU A 82 -1.36 22.98 -16.61
N VAL A 83 -1.55 23.63 -15.47
CA VAL A 83 -2.28 23.04 -14.32
C VAL A 83 -3.74 22.76 -14.69
N ASN A 84 -4.44 23.73 -15.29
CA ASN A 84 -5.84 23.59 -15.66
C ASN A 84 -6.04 22.47 -16.69
N ILE A 85 -5.25 22.43 -17.76
CA ILE A 85 -5.38 21.39 -18.80
C ILE A 85 -4.98 20.02 -18.28
N SER A 86 -3.91 19.88 -17.48
CA SER A 86 -3.53 18.59 -16.90
C SER A 86 -4.57 18.07 -15.91
N ARG A 87 -5.19 18.95 -15.13
CA ARG A 87 -6.27 18.63 -14.20
C ARG A 87 -7.53 18.19 -14.92
N LEU A 88 -7.90 18.88 -16.00
CA LEU A 88 -9.01 18.47 -16.87
C LEU A 88 -8.73 17.15 -17.59
N LEU A 89 -7.48 16.88 -17.98
CA LEU A 89 -7.11 15.58 -18.55
C LEU A 89 -7.27 14.46 -17.51
N GLY A 90 -6.89 14.71 -16.27
CA GLY A 90 -7.14 13.80 -15.17
C GLY A 90 -8.62 13.49 -14.97
N LEU A 91 -9.46 14.54 -14.97
CA LEU A 91 -10.90 14.37 -14.88
C LEU A 91 -11.48 13.61 -16.08
N TYR A 92 -11.04 13.94 -17.29
CA TYR A 92 -11.43 13.22 -18.49
C TYR A 92 -11.07 11.74 -18.42
N ASN A 93 -9.82 11.42 -18.05
CA ASN A 93 -9.38 10.03 -17.88
C ASN A 93 -10.26 9.28 -16.88
N ARG A 94 -10.53 9.88 -15.72
CA ARG A 94 -11.46 9.32 -14.72
C ARG A 94 -12.83 9.01 -15.30
N LEU A 95 -13.47 9.97 -15.97
CA LEU A 95 -14.84 9.81 -16.47
C LEU A 95 -14.93 8.92 -17.71
N HIS A 96 -13.90 8.95 -18.58
CA HIS A 96 -13.85 8.20 -19.84
C HIS A 96 -13.41 6.74 -19.64
N ASN A 97 -12.38 6.52 -18.84
CA ASN A 97 -11.69 5.23 -18.73
C ASN A 97 -12.00 4.44 -17.45
N GLN A 98 -12.85 4.91 -16.51
CA GLN A 98 -13.11 4.23 -15.23
C GLN A 98 -13.46 2.73 -15.42
N ALA A 99 -14.41 2.43 -16.29
CA ALA A 99 -14.83 1.05 -16.53
C ALA A 99 -13.68 0.20 -17.10
N ALA A 100 -12.87 0.77 -17.99
CA ALA A 100 -11.73 0.09 -18.59
C ALA A 100 -10.60 -0.15 -17.58
N VAL A 101 -10.36 0.78 -16.64
CA VAL A 101 -9.39 0.60 -15.54
C VAL A 101 -9.85 -0.50 -14.58
N ILE A 102 -11.13 -0.54 -14.25
CA ILE A 102 -11.71 -1.63 -13.41
C ILE A 102 -11.56 -2.98 -14.13
N ASP A 103 -11.84 -3.07 -15.43
CA ASP A 103 -11.67 -4.29 -16.23
C ASP A 103 -10.19 -4.72 -16.30
N ALA A 104 -9.28 -3.78 -16.52
CA ALA A 104 -7.83 -4.05 -16.49
C ALA A 104 -7.38 -4.57 -15.11
N THR A 105 -7.85 -3.95 -14.03
CA THR A 105 -7.60 -4.43 -12.67
C THR A 105 -8.14 -5.85 -12.47
N ALA A 106 -9.34 -6.14 -12.98
CA ALA A 106 -9.92 -7.48 -12.90
C ALA A 106 -9.08 -8.54 -13.63
N LYS A 107 -8.58 -8.21 -14.83
CA LYS A 107 -7.68 -9.09 -15.60
C LYS A 107 -6.36 -9.33 -14.86
N MET A 108 -5.79 -8.31 -14.21
CA MET A 108 -4.57 -8.43 -13.42
C MET A 108 -4.80 -9.24 -12.13
N VAL A 109 -5.90 -9.02 -11.42
CA VAL A 109 -6.28 -9.79 -10.22
C VAL A 109 -6.50 -11.26 -10.54
N ALA A 110 -7.06 -11.59 -11.71
CA ALA A 110 -7.29 -12.96 -12.14
C ALA A 110 -6.00 -13.79 -12.38
N ILE A 111 -4.84 -13.15 -12.40
CA ILE A 111 -3.54 -13.83 -12.46
C ILE A 111 -2.97 -13.90 -11.05
N PRO A 112 -2.97 -15.07 -10.36
CA PRO A 112 -2.53 -15.20 -8.97
C PRO A 112 -1.00 -15.22 -8.87
N THR A 113 -0.39 -14.05 -8.83
CA THR A 113 1.06 -13.83 -8.74
C THR A 113 1.60 -14.02 -7.32
N VAL A 114 1.14 -15.05 -6.64
CA VAL A 114 1.60 -15.43 -5.31
C VAL A 114 2.92 -16.21 -5.41
N ARG A 115 3.87 -15.92 -4.53
CA ARG A 115 5.15 -16.63 -4.48
C ARG A 115 4.95 -18.14 -4.30
N ALA A 116 5.53 -18.93 -5.19
CA ALA A 116 5.60 -20.37 -5.08
C ALA A 116 6.94 -20.81 -4.44
N ASP A 117 6.93 -21.68 -3.42
CA ASP A 117 8.11 -22.04 -2.62
C ASP A 117 9.28 -22.66 -3.39
N LYS A 118 9.00 -23.30 -4.52
CA LYS A 118 10.01 -24.09 -5.26
C LYS A 118 10.32 -23.57 -6.66
N VAL A 119 9.70 -22.47 -7.06
CA VAL A 119 9.89 -21.87 -8.39
C VAL A 119 10.52 -20.49 -8.23
N PRO A 120 11.62 -20.19 -8.92
CA PRO A 120 12.13 -18.82 -8.97
C PRO A 120 11.05 -17.87 -9.49
N PRO A 121 10.82 -16.68 -8.88
CA PRO A 121 9.73 -15.79 -9.31
C PRO A 121 9.72 -15.48 -10.80
N HIS A 122 10.88 -15.26 -11.40
CA HIS A 122 11.03 -14.94 -12.82
C HIS A 122 10.77 -16.12 -13.78
N GLU A 123 10.61 -17.32 -13.26
CA GLU A 123 10.23 -18.54 -13.97
C GLU A 123 8.77 -18.95 -13.69
N ASP A 124 8.10 -18.25 -12.77
CA ASP A 124 6.70 -18.53 -12.44
C ASP A 124 5.79 -18.17 -13.62
N LYS A 125 4.93 -19.14 -13.99
CA LYS A 125 4.02 -19.00 -15.14
C LYS A 125 3.04 -17.82 -14.99
N ASN A 126 2.63 -17.49 -13.76
CA ASN A 126 1.73 -16.38 -13.51
C ASN A 126 2.45 -15.04 -13.65
N ILE A 127 3.70 -14.94 -13.20
CA ILE A 127 4.54 -13.75 -13.44
C ILE A 127 4.77 -13.54 -14.95
N ILE A 128 5.07 -14.60 -15.68
CA ILE A 128 5.24 -14.55 -17.16
C ILE A 128 3.92 -14.11 -17.83
N ALA A 129 2.79 -14.68 -17.41
CA ALA A 129 1.47 -14.32 -17.93
C ALA A 129 1.10 -12.87 -17.60
N PHE A 130 1.45 -12.39 -16.42
CA PHE A 130 1.25 -10.99 -16.02
C PHE A 130 2.08 -10.05 -16.91
N GLY A 131 3.35 -10.37 -17.17
CA GLY A 131 4.20 -9.62 -18.10
C GLY A 131 3.62 -9.54 -19.51
N ALA A 132 3.07 -10.65 -20.02
CA ALA A 132 2.42 -10.70 -21.33
C ALA A 132 1.13 -9.84 -21.38
N LEU A 133 0.36 -9.79 -20.28
CA LEU A 133 -0.80 -8.89 -20.17
C LEU A 133 -0.37 -7.42 -20.24
N VAL A 134 0.66 -7.04 -19.49
CA VAL A 134 1.21 -5.67 -19.50
C VAL A 134 1.76 -5.30 -20.89
N GLU A 135 2.47 -6.23 -21.55
CA GLU A 135 2.97 -6.03 -22.91
C GLU A 135 1.84 -5.77 -23.90
N GLY A 136 0.75 -6.56 -23.83
CA GLY A 136 -0.44 -6.35 -24.64
C GLY A 136 -1.03 -4.96 -24.45
N MET A 137 -1.23 -4.55 -23.20
CA MET A 137 -1.75 -3.21 -22.88
C MET A 137 -0.82 -2.10 -23.37
N ALA A 138 0.49 -2.22 -23.14
CA ALA A 138 1.46 -1.22 -23.59
C ALA A 138 1.45 -1.07 -25.11
N ARG A 139 1.39 -2.18 -25.86
CA ARG A 139 1.27 -2.17 -27.32
C ARG A 139 -0.02 -1.49 -27.76
N ASP A 140 -1.16 -1.84 -27.18
CA ASP A 140 -2.47 -1.30 -27.55
C ASP A 140 -2.57 0.21 -27.23
N PHE A 141 -1.86 0.69 -26.21
CA PHE A 141 -1.74 2.09 -25.85
C PHE A 141 -0.62 2.82 -26.63
N GLY A 142 0.15 2.08 -27.45
CA GLY A 142 1.30 2.60 -28.21
C GLY A 142 2.42 3.11 -27.31
N LEU A 143 2.60 2.52 -26.13
CA LEU A 143 3.71 2.77 -25.20
C LEU A 143 4.88 1.83 -25.50
N VAL A 144 6.07 2.19 -25.02
CA VAL A 144 7.27 1.36 -25.23
C VAL A 144 7.38 0.36 -24.08
N TYR A 145 7.39 -0.92 -24.40
CA TYR A 145 7.52 -2.01 -23.41
C TYR A 145 8.89 -2.67 -23.46
N ARG A 146 9.42 -3.05 -22.31
CA ARG A 146 10.62 -3.88 -22.15
C ARG A 146 10.44 -4.87 -20.99
N ASN A 147 10.59 -6.16 -21.28
CA ASN A 147 10.67 -7.19 -20.25
C ASN A 147 12.15 -7.38 -19.84
N VAL A 148 12.45 -7.17 -18.56
CA VAL A 148 13.79 -7.38 -18.00
C VAL A 148 13.81 -8.70 -17.24
N ASP A 149 13.99 -9.79 -17.98
CA ASP A 149 14.17 -11.16 -17.48
C ASP A 149 13.02 -11.63 -16.55
N ASN A 150 11.79 -11.25 -16.84
CA ASN A 150 10.58 -11.47 -16.01
C ASN A 150 10.72 -10.99 -14.55
N ARG A 151 11.64 -10.09 -14.27
CA ARG A 151 11.86 -9.48 -12.96
C ARG A 151 11.28 -8.09 -12.87
N ILE A 152 11.44 -7.31 -13.95
CA ILE A 152 10.85 -5.98 -14.08
C ILE A 152 10.17 -5.87 -15.44
N PHE A 153 8.94 -5.41 -15.46
CA PHE A 153 8.24 -5.01 -16.67
C PHE A 153 8.27 -3.49 -16.77
N GLU A 154 9.03 -2.97 -17.72
CA GLU A 154 9.11 -1.53 -17.96
C GLU A 154 8.09 -1.10 -19.00
N VAL A 155 7.40 0.02 -18.74
CA VAL A 155 6.58 0.71 -19.72
C VAL A 155 7.00 2.18 -19.75
N LYS A 156 7.32 2.70 -20.95
CA LYS A 156 7.75 4.10 -21.10
C LYS A 156 6.77 4.89 -21.95
N LEU A 157 6.50 6.11 -21.51
CA LEU A 157 5.93 7.18 -22.30
C LEU A 157 7.06 8.19 -22.62
N PRO A 158 7.57 8.22 -23.87
CA PRO A 158 8.73 9.03 -24.22
C PRO A 158 8.47 10.54 -24.05
N GLY A 159 9.44 11.25 -23.51
CA GLY A 159 9.56 12.71 -23.49
C GLY A 159 10.55 13.18 -24.55
N SER A 160 10.74 14.49 -24.64
CA SER A 160 11.64 15.14 -25.60
C SER A 160 13.09 15.24 -25.13
N SER A 161 13.37 15.04 -23.82
CA SER A 161 14.71 15.04 -23.24
C SER A 161 15.18 13.66 -22.85
N SER A 162 16.47 13.55 -22.50
CA SER A 162 17.05 12.31 -21.96
C SER A 162 16.73 12.06 -20.49
N GLU A 163 16.12 13.02 -19.80
CA GLU A 163 15.74 12.89 -18.40
C GLU A 163 14.54 11.96 -18.25
N GLU A 164 14.50 11.21 -17.14
CA GLU A 164 13.39 10.30 -16.84
C GLU A 164 12.81 10.60 -15.46
N PHE A 165 11.52 10.39 -15.31
CA PHE A 165 10.82 10.31 -14.04
C PHE A 165 10.32 8.88 -13.83
N GLY A 166 10.72 8.27 -12.70
CA GLY A 166 10.40 6.89 -12.40
C GLY A 166 9.12 6.72 -11.59
N ILE A 167 8.38 5.68 -11.90
CA ILE A 167 7.24 5.19 -11.13
C ILE A 167 7.46 3.72 -10.86
N LEU A 168 7.44 3.31 -9.59
CA LEU A 168 7.60 1.92 -9.19
C LEU A 168 6.29 1.38 -8.64
N THR A 169 5.95 0.16 -9.05
CA THR A 169 4.82 -0.66 -8.62
C THR A 169 5.27 -2.11 -8.56
N HIS A 170 4.42 -3.02 -8.07
CA HIS A 170 4.73 -4.45 -8.09
C HIS A 170 3.56 -5.33 -8.55
N ALA A 171 3.91 -6.48 -9.12
CA ALA A 171 2.96 -7.45 -9.67
C ALA A 171 2.64 -8.59 -8.70
N ASP A 172 3.60 -8.97 -7.84
CA ASP A 172 3.42 -10.05 -6.88
C ASP A 172 2.46 -9.64 -5.76
N VAL A 173 1.86 -10.63 -5.13
CA VAL A 173 0.87 -10.42 -4.06
C VAL A 173 1.09 -11.45 -2.94
N VAL A 174 0.75 -11.08 -1.71
CA VAL A 174 0.81 -11.99 -0.57
C VAL A 174 -0.19 -13.15 -0.70
N PRO A 175 0.11 -14.33 -0.09
CA PRO A 175 -0.80 -15.46 -0.06
C PRO A 175 -2.14 -15.14 0.61
N VAL A 176 -3.14 -15.98 0.34
CA VAL A 176 -4.49 -15.85 0.89
C VAL A 176 -4.90 -17.11 1.66
N VAL A 177 -5.75 -16.93 2.67
CA VAL A 177 -6.53 -18.00 3.28
C VAL A 177 -7.94 -17.90 2.72
N ALA A 178 -8.28 -18.74 1.74
CA ALA A 178 -9.52 -18.61 0.95
C ALA A 178 -10.80 -18.63 1.81
N ASP A 179 -10.81 -19.42 2.89
CA ASP A 179 -11.95 -19.51 3.80
C ASP A 179 -12.22 -18.22 4.59
N GLU A 180 -11.28 -17.30 4.66
CA GLU A 180 -11.44 -15.99 5.31
C GLU A 180 -12.07 -14.93 4.38
N TRP A 181 -12.23 -15.24 3.09
CA TRP A 181 -12.82 -14.32 2.11
C TRP A 181 -14.36 -14.42 2.10
N VAL A 182 -14.93 -14.13 3.26
CA VAL A 182 -16.40 -14.11 3.47
C VAL A 182 -16.78 -12.76 4.04
N LEU A 183 -17.69 -12.04 3.39
CA LEU A 183 -18.22 -10.76 3.88
C LEU A 183 -19.13 -10.99 5.10
N ASP A 184 -19.43 -9.91 5.81
CA ASP A 184 -20.21 -9.97 7.06
C ASP A 184 -21.65 -10.45 6.84
N ASP A 185 -22.17 -10.32 5.61
CA ASP A 185 -23.48 -10.86 5.18
C ASP A 185 -23.43 -12.34 4.75
N GLY A 186 -22.27 -12.99 4.85
CA GLY A 186 -22.06 -14.39 4.46
C GLY A 186 -21.68 -14.59 2.99
N THR A 187 -21.58 -13.53 2.19
CA THR A 187 -21.15 -13.63 0.78
C THR A 187 -19.70 -14.12 0.68
N ARG A 188 -19.50 -15.26 0.02
CA ARG A 188 -18.14 -15.78 -0.27
C ARG A 188 -17.58 -15.09 -1.49
N LEU A 189 -16.33 -14.65 -1.37
CA LEU A 189 -15.55 -14.03 -2.44
C LEU A 189 -14.45 -14.97 -2.90
N ASP A 190 -14.12 -14.92 -4.20
CA ASP A 190 -12.89 -15.50 -4.73
C ASP A 190 -11.79 -14.41 -4.68
N PRO A 191 -10.68 -14.64 -3.97
CA PRO A 191 -9.60 -13.65 -3.86
C PRO A 191 -9.00 -13.22 -5.20
N PHE A 192 -9.04 -14.09 -6.21
CA PHE A 192 -8.48 -13.83 -7.53
C PHE A 192 -9.54 -13.53 -8.61
N LYS A 193 -10.73 -13.13 -8.18
CA LYS A 193 -11.78 -12.61 -9.04
C LYS A 193 -12.24 -11.26 -8.50
N LEU A 194 -11.88 -10.17 -9.18
CA LEU A 194 -12.31 -8.84 -8.76
C LEU A 194 -13.84 -8.78 -8.71
N THR A 195 -14.40 -8.57 -7.52
CA THR A 195 -15.84 -8.56 -7.30
C THR A 195 -16.26 -7.20 -6.73
N ARG A 196 -17.17 -6.52 -7.43
CA ARG A 196 -17.73 -5.26 -6.95
C ARG A 196 -18.91 -5.52 -6.02
N VAL A 197 -18.80 -5.02 -4.78
CA VAL A 197 -19.91 -5.01 -3.82
C VAL A 197 -20.07 -3.58 -3.31
N GLY A 198 -21.20 -2.96 -3.63
CA GLY A 198 -21.40 -1.54 -3.35
C GLY A 198 -20.35 -0.65 -4.06
N GLY A 199 -19.65 0.16 -3.26
CA GLY A 199 -18.57 1.03 -3.73
C GLY A 199 -17.17 0.38 -3.76
N ASN A 200 -17.04 -0.89 -3.35
CA ASN A 200 -15.77 -1.56 -3.15
C ASN A 200 -15.49 -2.59 -4.25
N LEU A 201 -14.23 -2.68 -4.65
CA LEU A 201 -13.68 -3.68 -5.58
C LEU A 201 -12.84 -4.67 -4.77
N TYR A 202 -13.42 -5.81 -4.41
CA TYR A 202 -12.76 -6.86 -3.63
C TYR A 202 -11.92 -7.75 -4.52
N GLY A 203 -10.68 -7.98 -4.14
CA GLY A 203 -9.75 -8.88 -4.82
C GLY A 203 -8.33 -8.70 -4.29
N ARG A 204 -7.55 -9.77 -4.21
CA ARG A 204 -6.13 -9.71 -3.81
C ARG A 204 -5.33 -8.94 -4.87
N GLY A 205 -4.64 -7.88 -4.48
CA GLY A 205 -3.95 -6.96 -5.38
C GLY A 205 -4.81 -5.78 -5.83
N SER A 206 -6.07 -5.66 -5.38
CA SER A 206 -6.94 -4.56 -5.81
C SER A 206 -6.45 -3.19 -5.33
N ILE A 207 -5.82 -3.12 -4.15
CA ILE A 207 -5.17 -1.92 -3.63
C ILE A 207 -3.65 -2.05 -3.61
N ASP A 208 -3.11 -3.28 -3.51
CA ASP A 208 -1.70 -3.59 -3.30
C ASP A 208 -1.23 -4.66 -4.31
N ASP A 209 -0.75 -4.30 -5.53
CA ASP A 209 -0.63 -2.96 -6.13
C ASP A 209 -1.18 -2.93 -7.57
N LYS A 210 -1.95 -3.98 -7.99
CA LYS A 210 -2.46 -4.14 -9.37
C LYS A 210 -3.43 -3.03 -9.79
N GLY A 211 -4.18 -2.47 -8.82
CA GLY A 211 -5.04 -1.32 -9.06
C GLY A 211 -4.26 -0.09 -9.47
N SER A 212 -3.13 0.19 -8.81
CA SER A 212 -2.22 1.29 -9.15
C SER A 212 -1.58 1.08 -10.52
N ILE A 213 -1.19 -0.17 -10.87
CA ILE A 213 -0.65 -0.50 -12.21
C ILE A 213 -1.67 -0.15 -13.29
N ALA A 214 -2.92 -0.57 -13.13
CA ALA A 214 -3.98 -0.27 -14.09
C ALA A 214 -4.21 1.25 -14.21
N ALA A 215 -4.32 1.95 -13.08
CA ALA A 215 -4.55 3.40 -13.06
C ALA A 215 -3.44 4.19 -13.76
N VAL A 216 -2.15 3.86 -13.50
CA VAL A 216 -1.03 4.57 -14.10
C VAL A 216 -0.85 4.25 -15.59
N LEU A 217 -1.13 3.02 -16.03
CA LEU A 217 -1.09 2.66 -17.46
C LEU A 217 -2.14 3.47 -18.26
N TYR A 218 -3.36 3.62 -17.71
CA TYR A 218 -4.38 4.45 -18.33
C TYR A 218 -4.10 5.95 -18.22
N ALA A 219 -3.40 6.41 -17.18
CA ALA A 219 -2.89 7.76 -17.10
C ALA A 219 -1.86 8.04 -18.21
N MET A 220 -0.91 7.12 -18.44
CA MET A 220 0.07 7.22 -19.54
C MET A 220 -0.62 7.20 -20.90
N LYS A 221 -1.64 6.36 -21.10
CA LYS A 221 -2.48 6.33 -22.30
C LYS A 221 -3.15 7.69 -22.53
N ALA A 222 -3.84 8.22 -21.53
CA ALA A 222 -4.55 9.49 -21.62
C ALA A 222 -3.61 10.66 -21.96
N VAL A 223 -2.43 10.72 -21.32
CA VAL A 223 -1.41 11.75 -21.62
C VAL A 223 -0.95 11.62 -23.06
N LYS A 224 -0.66 10.42 -23.54
CA LYS A 224 -0.24 10.20 -24.94
C LYS A 224 -1.32 10.64 -25.94
N GLU A 225 -2.57 10.23 -25.73
CA GLU A 225 -3.70 10.52 -26.62
C GLU A 225 -4.08 12.01 -26.62
N SER A 226 -3.83 12.73 -25.53
CA SER A 226 -4.06 14.17 -25.45
C SER A 226 -3.13 14.97 -26.35
N GLY A 227 -2.00 14.41 -26.78
CA GLY A 227 -0.99 15.14 -27.54
C GLY A 227 -0.24 16.22 -26.74
N LEU A 228 -0.39 16.24 -25.41
CA LEU A 228 0.38 17.15 -24.56
C LEU A 228 1.87 16.75 -24.61
N PRO A 229 2.78 17.69 -24.83
CA PRO A 229 4.20 17.40 -24.84
C PRO A 229 4.69 17.05 -23.44
N LEU A 230 5.65 16.13 -23.36
CA LEU A 230 6.43 15.86 -22.15
C LEU A 230 7.89 16.17 -22.41
N SER A 231 8.53 16.86 -21.48
CA SER A 231 9.99 17.03 -21.49
C SER A 231 10.68 15.77 -21.03
N ARG A 232 10.26 15.18 -19.89
CA ARG A 232 10.84 13.96 -19.34
C ARG A 232 10.08 12.72 -19.81
N THR A 233 10.84 11.65 -20.09
CA THR A 233 10.26 10.33 -20.25
C THR A 233 9.68 9.82 -18.93
N ILE A 234 8.46 9.36 -18.94
CA ILE A 234 7.87 8.64 -17.80
C ILE A 234 8.24 7.17 -17.93
N ARG A 235 8.88 6.59 -16.89
CA ARG A 235 9.23 5.18 -16.82
C ARG A 235 8.47 4.51 -15.69
N LEU A 236 7.45 3.72 -16.03
CA LEU A 236 6.82 2.79 -15.11
C LEU A 236 7.67 1.51 -15.02
N MET A 237 7.99 1.10 -13.81
CA MET A 237 8.70 -0.15 -13.49
C MET A 237 7.78 -0.99 -12.60
N ILE A 238 7.44 -2.19 -13.06
CA ILE A 238 6.58 -3.13 -12.35
C ILE A 238 7.48 -4.28 -11.90
N GLU A 239 7.80 -4.34 -10.61
CA GLU A 239 8.63 -5.40 -10.06
C GLU A 239 7.82 -6.65 -9.68
N THR A 240 8.51 -7.77 -9.44
CA THR A 240 7.87 -9.08 -9.28
C THR A 240 8.22 -9.77 -7.95
N THR A 241 8.85 -9.07 -7.01
CA THR A 241 9.28 -9.64 -5.72
C THR A 241 9.25 -8.63 -4.57
N GLU A 242 8.39 -7.61 -4.63
CA GLU A 242 8.26 -6.62 -3.56
C GLU A 242 7.92 -7.29 -2.24
N GLU A 243 6.89 -8.13 -2.24
CA GLU A 243 6.33 -8.84 -1.09
C GLU A 243 7.27 -9.90 -0.49
N THR A 244 8.33 -10.21 -1.20
CA THR A 244 9.30 -11.24 -0.82
C THR A 244 10.75 -10.75 -0.71
N GLY A 245 10.94 -9.42 -0.61
CA GLY A 245 12.23 -8.79 -0.26
C GLY A 245 12.95 -8.05 -1.38
N GLY A 246 12.29 -7.78 -2.52
CA GLY A 246 12.77 -6.87 -3.57
C GLY A 246 13.97 -7.36 -4.36
N ASP A 247 14.14 -8.68 -4.53
CA ASP A 247 15.29 -9.22 -5.28
C ASP A 247 15.24 -8.86 -6.76
N ALA A 248 14.05 -8.71 -7.34
CA ALA A 248 13.89 -8.25 -8.71
C ALA A 248 14.44 -6.83 -8.89
N MET A 249 14.14 -5.94 -7.94
CA MET A 249 14.64 -4.56 -7.97
C MET A 249 16.15 -4.48 -7.72
N LYS A 250 16.70 -5.32 -6.83
CA LYS A 250 18.16 -5.43 -6.63
C LYS A 250 18.88 -5.87 -7.91
N TYR A 251 18.32 -6.86 -8.61
CA TYR A 251 18.82 -7.33 -9.90
C TYR A 251 18.76 -6.24 -10.97
N TYR A 252 17.63 -5.54 -11.07
CA TYR A 252 17.41 -4.51 -12.06
C TYR A 252 18.37 -3.33 -11.92
N ARG A 253 18.55 -2.80 -10.70
CA ARG A 253 19.45 -1.68 -10.43
C ARG A 253 20.93 -2.00 -10.68
N ALA A 254 21.31 -3.27 -10.67
CA ALA A 254 22.65 -3.70 -11.01
C ALA A 254 22.92 -3.68 -12.54
N LYS A 255 21.87 -3.67 -13.36
CA LYS A 255 21.95 -3.75 -14.84
C LYS A 255 21.45 -2.51 -15.55
N THR A 256 20.63 -1.68 -14.91
CA THR A 256 19.93 -0.56 -15.53
C THR A 256 20.07 0.68 -14.65
N ALA A 257 20.47 1.81 -15.25
CA ALA A 257 20.46 3.09 -14.57
C ALA A 257 19.02 3.48 -14.21
N LEU A 258 18.83 3.89 -12.96
CA LEU A 258 17.53 4.31 -12.45
C LEU A 258 17.31 5.80 -12.71
N PRO A 259 16.04 6.25 -12.88
CA PRO A 259 15.70 7.67 -12.86
C PRO A 259 16.18 8.32 -11.55
N GLU A 260 16.59 9.57 -11.62
CA GLU A 260 17.08 10.30 -10.44
C GLU A 260 15.95 10.58 -9.44
N TYR A 261 14.72 10.84 -9.93
CA TYR A 261 13.54 11.10 -9.11
C TYR A 261 12.48 10.04 -9.38
N ASN A 262 11.93 9.49 -8.30
CA ASN A 262 11.01 8.38 -8.39
C ASN A 262 9.86 8.51 -7.39
N ILE A 263 8.69 8.02 -7.77
CA ILE A 263 7.60 7.72 -6.84
C ILE A 263 7.34 6.22 -6.79
N VAL A 264 6.80 5.77 -5.67
CA VAL A 264 6.33 4.40 -5.48
C VAL A 264 4.84 4.46 -5.14
N LEU A 265 4.03 3.67 -5.83
CA LEU A 265 2.57 3.68 -5.68
C LEU A 265 2.09 2.57 -4.75
N ASP A 266 2.83 2.31 -3.69
CA ASP A 266 2.66 1.16 -2.80
C ASP A 266 2.67 1.57 -1.32
N SER A 267 1.90 2.60 -0.96
CA SER A 267 1.75 3.02 0.43
C SER A 267 0.50 3.88 0.62
N LYS A 268 0.66 5.14 1.03
CA LYS A 268 -0.45 6.05 1.28
C LYS A 268 -0.16 7.46 0.79
N TYR A 269 -1.23 8.24 0.64
CA TYR A 269 -1.17 9.68 0.44
C TYR A 269 -0.95 10.44 1.76
N PRO A 270 -0.55 11.77 1.71
CA PRO A 270 -0.27 12.54 0.47
C PRO A 270 1.11 12.29 -0.12
N ALA A 271 2.16 12.16 0.66
CA ALA A 271 3.51 11.80 0.25
C ALA A 271 4.26 11.18 1.43
N VAL A 272 4.68 9.92 1.30
CA VAL A 272 5.41 9.22 2.35
C VAL A 272 6.90 9.41 2.15
N VAL A 273 7.53 10.10 3.11
CA VAL A 273 8.96 10.44 3.06
C VAL A 273 9.80 9.63 4.04
N ALA A 274 9.17 8.81 4.88
CA ALA A 274 9.86 7.93 5.81
C ALA A 274 9.16 6.59 5.96
N GLU A 275 9.94 5.51 6.00
CA GLU A 275 9.49 4.12 6.14
C GLU A 275 10.22 3.43 7.26
N LYS A 276 9.51 2.65 8.09
CA LYS A 276 10.17 1.76 9.06
C LYS A 276 10.94 0.64 8.34
N GLY A 277 12.00 0.19 8.97
CA GLY A 277 12.71 -1.03 8.55
C GLY A 277 11.82 -2.26 8.75
N SER A 278 11.63 -3.07 7.73
CA SER A 278 10.91 -4.35 7.81
C SER A 278 11.85 -5.44 8.26
N GLY A 279 11.41 -6.28 9.20
CA GLY A 279 12.15 -7.42 9.70
C GLY A 279 11.26 -8.62 9.95
N ALA A 280 11.88 -9.81 9.87
CA ALA A 280 11.28 -11.08 10.22
C ALA A 280 12.14 -11.74 11.31
N LEU A 281 11.54 -11.96 12.46
CA LEU A 281 12.14 -12.71 13.56
C LEU A 281 11.51 -14.10 13.61
N ARG A 282 12.35 -15.14 13.58
CA ARG A 282 11.95 -16.52 13.73
C ARG A 282 12.51 -17.08 15.03
N ALA A 283 11.63 -17.67 15.85
CA ALA A 283 11.99 -18.49 17.00
C ALA A 283 11.55 -19.94 16.71
N SER A 284 12.48 -20.89 16.76
CA SER A 284 12.26 -22.29 16.40
C SER A 284 12.45 -23.20 17.61
N PHE A 285 11.53 -24.13 17.78
CA PHE A 285 11.46 -25.10 18.87
C PHE A 285 11.42 -26.51 18.30
N ALA A 286 12.28 -27.39 18.78
CA ALA A 286 12.23 -28.79 18.36
C ALA A 286 10.84 -29.39 18.64
N LEU A 287 10.24 -30.07 17.66
CA LEU A 287 8.90 -30.66 17.80
C LEU A 287 8.81 -31.61 18.98
N GLY A 288 9.87 -32.37 19.20
CA GLY A 288 9.96 -33.34 20.30
C GLY A 288 9.22 -34.66 20.03
N PRO A 289 9.26 -35.59 20.95
CA PRO A 289 8.57 -36.88 20.83
C PRO A 289 7.05 -36.71 20.95
N ALA A 290 6.31 -37.65 20.39
CA ALA A 290 4.86 -37.76 20.61
C ALA A 290 4.53 -37.85 22.10
N ALA A 291 3.41 -37.23 22.49
CA ALA A 291 2.97 -37.29 23.89
C ALA A 291 2.72 -38.74 24.34
N GLY A 292 3.10 -39.05 25.59
CA GLY A 292 2.81 -40.33 26.21
C GLY A 292 1.31 -40.60 26.31
N ALA A 293 0.95 -41.87 26.48
CA ALA A 293 -0.45 -42.28 26.61
C ALA A 293 -1.15 -41.51 27.75
N GLY A 294 -2.32 -40.95 27.47
CA GLY A 294 -3.14 -40.23 28.46
C GLY A 294 -2.77 -38.75 28.66
N ALA A 295 -1.70 -38.22 28.04
CA ALA A 295 -1.35 -36.81 28.11
C ALA A 295 -1.98 -36.03 26.97
N THR A 296 -2.47 -34.81 27.24
CA THR A 296 -3.00 -33.90 26.21
C THR A 296 -1.85 -33.11 25.57
N ALA A 297 -1.71 -33.19 24.27
CA ALA A 297 -0.68 -32.45 23.52
C ALA A 297 -1.30 -31.55 22.44
N ILE A 298 -0.67 -30.43 22.15
CA ILE A 298 -0.94 -29.67 20.95
C ILE A 298 -0.26 -30.39 19.78
N THR A 299 -1.02 -30.72 18.75
CA THR A 299 -0.53 -31.42 17.55
C THR A 299 -0.51 -30.56 16.32
N ALA A 300 -1.14 -29.38 16.34
CA ALA A 300 -1.04 -28.36 15.30
C ALA A 300 -1.38 -26.99 15.87
N MET A 301 -0.75 -25.95 15.32
CA MET A 301 -1.13 -24.55 15.50
C MET A 301 -0.98 -23.83 14.17
N ALA A 302 -1.87 -22.86 13.93
CA ALA A 302 -1.80 -22.00 12.76
C ALA A 302 -2.18 -20.55 13.10
N GLY A 303 -1.64 -19.61 12.33
CA GLY A 303 -1.94 -18.18 12.35
C GLY A 303 -2.16 -17.65 10.94
N ALA A 304 -1.52 -16.53 10.58
CA ALA A 304 -1.58 -15.97 9.24
C ALA A 304 -0.90 -16.88 8.19
N ALA A 305 -1.22 -16.65 6.92
CA ALA A 305 -0.51 -17.25 5.79
C ALA A 305 0.83 -16.55 5.50
N SER A 306 1.02 -15.31 5.96
CA SER A 306 2.22 -14.51 5.81
C SER A 306 2.60 -13.81 7.10
N THR A 307 3.90 -13.61 7.32
CA THR A 307 4.41 -12.81 8.46
C THR A 307 3.93 -11.34 8.36
N ASN A 308 3.69 -10.85 7.15
CA ASN A 308 3.27 -9.48 6.90
C ASN A 308 1.76 -9.21 7.15
N ALA A 309 1.00 -10.19 7.60
CA ALA A 309 -0.41 -10.04 7.95
C ALA A 309 -0.65 -10.44 9.41
N VAL A 310 -1.37 -9.60 10.17
CA VAL A 310 -2.03 -10.01 11.41
C VAL A 310 -3.16 -10.96 11.03
N PRO A 311 -3.21 -12.19 11.57
CA PRO A 311 -4.22 -13.16 11.17
C PRO A 311 -5.65 -12.74 11.56
N GLN A 312 -6.64 -13.14 10.76
CA GLN A 312 -8.06 -13.07 11.13
C GLN A 312 -8.39 -14.15 12.16
N THR A 313 -7.80 -15.34 12.00
CA THR A 313 -8.03 -16.50 12.87
C THR A 313 -6.71 -17.12 13.30
N ALA A 314 -6.72 -17.74 14.48
CA ALA A 314 -5.67 -18.64 14.93
C ALA A 314 -6.29 -19.92 15.47
N THR A 315 -5.66 -21.06 15.18
CA THR A 315 -6.19 -22.37 15.56
C THR A 315 -5.16 -23.20 16.29
N ALA A 316 -5.62 -24.06 17.20
CA ALA A 316 -4.82 -25.13 17.80
C ALA A 316 -5.63 -26.43 17.82
N ARG A 317 -4.95 -27.55 17.53
CA ARG A 317 -5.50 -28.89 17.63
C ARG A 317 -4.86 -29.60 18.80
N LEU A 318 -5.68 -30.10 19.75
CA LEU A 318 -5.24 -30.83 20.92
C LEU A 318 -5.65 -32.31 20.78
N GLN A 319 -4.77 -33.21 21.09
CA GLN A 319 -5.04 -34.66 21.07
C GLN A 319 -4.51 -35.35 22.34
N GLY A 320 -5.06 -36.51 22.62
CA GLY A 320 -4.72 -37.31 23.81
C GLY A 320 -5.47 -36.85 25.06
N GLY A 321 -5.28 -37.58 26.15
CA GLY A 321 -6.03 -37.38 27.37
C GLY A 321 -7.53 -37.69 27.24
N ASN A 322 -8.33 -37.19 28.18
CA ASN A 322 -9.78 -37.19 28.08
C ASN A 322 -10.24 -35.96 27.30
N THR A 323 -10.50 -36.11 26.00
CA THR A 323 -10.89 -34.99 25.12
C THR A 323 -12.20 -34.33 25.55
N ALA A 324 -13.13 -35.06 26.15
CA ALA A 324 -14.37 -34.48 26.67
C ALA A 324 -14.11 -33.56 27.89
N ASP A 325 -13.22 -33.96 28.80
CA ASP A 325 -12.81 -33.12 29.95
C ASP A 325 -12.02 -31.88 29.45
N VAL A 326 -11.10 -32.06 28.50
CA VAL A 326 -10.36 -30.96 27.88
C VAL A 326 -11.32 -29.96 27.25
N ALA A 327 -12.28 -30.40 26.44
CA ALA A 327 -13.28 -29.54 25.83
C ALA A 327 -14.17 -28.82 26.86
N ALA A 328 -14.58 -29.51 27.93
CA ALA A 328 -15.37 -28.93 29.00
C ALA A 328 -14.61 -27.81 29.72
N ARG A 329 -13.33 -28.01 30.09
CA ARG A 329 -12.46 -27.00 30.73
C ARG A 329 -12.27 -25.78 29.84
N LEU A 330 -11.93 -25.99 28.57
CA LEU A 330 -11.77 -24.91 27.62
C LEU A 330 -13.08 -24.11 27.44
N ASN A 331 -14.24 -24.81 27.33
CA ASN A 331 -15.53 -24.15 27.22
C ASN A 331 -15.88 -23.33 28.48
N ALA A 332 -15.56 -23.82 29.66
CA ALA A 332 -15.79 -23.10 30.92
C ALA A 332 -14.93 -21.85 31.06
N ALA A 333 -13.71 -21.85 30.51
CA ALA A 333 -12.78 -20.71 30.58
C ALA A 333 -13.10 -19.56 29.59
N LYS A 334 -13.82 -19.82 28.48
CA LYS A 334 -13.99 -18.88 27.37
C LYS A 334 -14.51 -17.51 27.79
N ALA A 335 -15.63 -17.47 28.49
CA ALA A 335 -16.33 -16.21 28.77
C ALA A 335 -15.47 -15.26 29.62
N ALA A 336 -14.90 -15.78 30.70
CA ALA A 336 -14.03 -15.01 31.59
C ALA A 336 -12.76 -14.53 30.88
N PHE A 337 -12.19 -15.35 30.01
CA PHE A 337 -11.01 -14.98 29.22
C PHE A 337 -11.31 -13.87 28.21
N VAL A 338 -12.42 -13.97 27.48
CA VAL A 338 -12.83 -12.94 26.52
C VAL A 338 -13.04 -11.60 27.22
N GLU A 339 -13.76 -11.57 28.33
CA GLU A 339 -13.99 -10.33 29.10
C GLU A 339 -12.69 -9.74 29.65
N LYS A 340 -11.75 -10.57 30.10
CA LYS A 340 -10.42 -10.13 30.58
C LYS A 340 -9.60 -9.44 29.50
N TYR A 341 -9.60 -9.96 28.26
CA TYR A 341 -8.71 -9.51 27.19
C TYR A 341 -9.35 -8.61 26.13
N LYS A 342 -10.68 -8.48 26.11
CA LYS A 342 -11.39 -7.56 25.21
C LYS A 342 -10.93 -6.10 25.32
N PRO A 343 -10.66 -5.52 26.52
CA PRO A 343 -10.13 -4.16 26.64
C PRO A 343 -8.73 -3.99 26.03
N GLN A 344 -8.01 -5.06 25.76
CA GLN A 344 -6.64 -5.04 25.24
C GLN A 344 -6.62 -5.23 23.71
N GLY A 345 -7.21 -4.28 22.98
CA GLY A 345 -7.14 -4.22 21.52
C GLY A 345 -8.45 -4.51 20.77
N GLY A 346 -9.56 -4.81 21.47
CA GLY A 346 -10.88 -4.93 20.85
C GLY A 346 -11.53 -6.32 20.94
N PRO A 347 -12.70 -6.50 20.32
CA PRO A 347 -13.49 -7.72 20.41
C PRO A 347 -12.84 -8.90 19.67
N PHE A 348 -12.97 -10.08 20.24
CA PHE A 348 -12.58 -11.35 19.63
C PHE A 348 -13.51 -12.47 20.16
N SER A 349 -13.51 -13.62 19.49
CA SER A 349 -14.28 -14.80 19.92
C SER A 349 -13.41 -16.04 19.99
N ILE A 350 -13.88 -17.04 20.76
CA ILE A 350 -13.23 -18.33 20.91
C ILE A 350 -14.28 -19.43 20.66
N ASP A 351 -13.97 -20.32 19.73
CA ASP A 351 -14.74 -21.52 19.47
C ASP A 351 -13.94 -22.75 19.90
N VAL A 352 -14.60 -23.66 20.60
CA VAL A 352 -14.03 -24.95 21.02
C VAL A 352 -14.96 -26.03 20.51
N THR A 353 -14.44 -26.89 19.63
CA THR A 353 -15.19 -27.99 19.03
C THR A 353 -14.46 -29.31 19.25
N GLN A 354 -15.19 -30.37 19.51
CA GLN A 354 -14.65 -31.72 19.58
C GLN A 354 -14.80 -32.38 18.20
N ASP A 355 -13.69 -32.91 17.68
CA ASP A 355 -13.60 -33.58 16.40
C ASP A 355 -12.96 -34.96 16.61
N GLY A 356 -13.79 -35.98 16.84
CA GLY A 356 -13.36 -37.33 17.17
C GLY A 356 -12.49 -37.37 18.43
N ALA A 357 -11.24 -37.83 18.27
CA ALA A 357 -10.25 -37.89 19.34
C ALA A 357 -9.43 -36.60 19.53
N ALA A 358 -9.89 -35.50 18.99
CA ALA A 358 -9.23 -34.20 19.09
C ALA A 358 -10.18 -33.10 19.56
N VAL A 359 -9.59 -32.03 20.13
CA VAL A 359 -10.28 -30.77 20.42
C VAL A 359 -9.64 -29.68 19.58
N GLN A 360 -10.46 -29.00 18.79
CA GLN A 360 -10.07 -27.84 18.01
C GLN A 360 -10.42 -26.58 18.78
N VAL A 361 -9.44 -25.69 18.93
CA VAL A 361 -9.64 -24.34 19.46
C VAL A 361 -9.39 -23.35 18.34
N LYS A 362 -10.36 -22.46 18.10
CA LYS A 362 -10.25 -21.37 17.13
C LYS A 362 -10.48 -20.04 17.83
N VAL A 363 -9.55 -19.12 17.70
CA VAL A 363 -9.72 -17.73 18.13
C VAL A 363 -9.89 -16.89 16.87
N THR A 364 -10.96 -16.09 16.83
CA THR A 364 -11.25 -15.15 15.73
C THR A 364 -11.08 -13.73 16.25
N GLY A 365 -10.18 -12.99 15.63
CA GLY A 365 -9.91 -11.59 15.91
C GLY A 365 -10.24 -10.71 14.72
N ALA A 366 -9.38 -9.72 14.44
CA ALA A 366 -9.47 -8.85 13.28
C ALA A 366 -8.12 -8.77 12.57
N SER A 367 -8.11 -9.05 11.26
CA SER A 367 -6.90 -8.94 10.46
C SER A 367 -6.47 -7.49 10.27
N ALA A 368 -5.16 -7.30 10.06
CA ALA A 368 -4.56 -6.02 9.71
C ALA A 368 -3.27 -6.25 8.93
N HIS A 369 -2.76 -5.21 8.28
CA HIS A 369 -1.41 -5.23 7.74
C HIS A 369 -0.39 -5.43 8.88
N GLY A 370 0.60 -6.32 8.71
CA GLY A 370 1.56 -6.67 9.77
C GLY A 370 2.37 -5.48 10.31
N SER A 371 2.50 -4.41 9.52
CA SER A 371 3.16 -3.18 9.96
C SER A 371 2.30 -2.30 10.87
N ARG A 372 0.99 -2.58 10.99
CA ARG A 372 0.01 -1.83 11.78
C ARG A 372 -0.80 -2.76 12.68
N PRO A 373 -0.14 -3.47 13.59
CA PRO A 373 -0.84 -4.43 14.44
C PRO A 373 -1.90 -3.78 15.35
N GLU A 374 -1.81 -2.47 15.58
CA GLU A 374 -2.79 -1.66 16.31
C GLU A 374 -4.16 -1.55 15.61
N GLU A 375 -4.21 -1.73 14.29
CA GLU A 375 -5.46 -1.72 13.52
C GLU A 375 -6.19 -3.07 13.54
N GLY A 376 -5.56 -4.12 14.10
CA GLY A 376 -6.08 -5.47 14.21
C GLY A 376 -6.30 -5.94 15.63
N VAL A 377 -6.85 -7.16 15.75
CA VAL A 377 -6.95 -7.91 17.01
C VAL A 377 -6.29 -9.26 16.78
N ASN A 378 -4.99 -9.35 17.08
CA ASN A 378 -4.21 -10.56 16.78
C ASN A 378 -4.69 -11.76 17.61
N PRO A 379 -5.26 -12.81 16.98
CA PRO A 379 -5.77 -13.98 17.68
C PRO A 379 -4.65 -14.95 18.10
N LEU A 380 -3.46 -14.93 17.49
CA LEU A 380 -2.42 -15.91 17.76
C LEU A 380 -1.86 -15.82 19.19
N PRO A 381 -1.43 -14.65 19.71
CA PRO A 381 -1.04 -14.54 21.10
C PRO A 381 -2.19 -14.79 22.07
N ARG A 382 -3.43 -14.41 21.68
CA ARG A 382 -4.63 -14.68 22.48
C ARG A 382 -4.93 -16.18 22.60
N LEU A 383 -4.75 -16.94 21.52
CA LEU A 383 -4.85 -18.40 21.55
C LEU A 383 -3.82 -19.00 22.52
N ALA A 384 -2.57 -18.55 22.47
CA ALA A 384 -1.53 -19.02 23.37
C ALA A 384 -1.85 -18.71 24.84
N LEU A 385 -2.29 -17.47 25.14
CA LEU A 385 -2.73 -17.06 26.48
C LEU A 385 -3.93 -17.89 26.95
N PHE A 386 -4.92 -18.12 26.08
CA PHE A 386 -6.10 -18.92 26.40
C PHE A 386 -5.73 -20.35 26.76
N LEU A 387 -4.88 -21.00 25.96
CA LEU A 387 -4.41 -22.36 26.26
C LEU A 387 -3.66 -22.43 27.61
N LYS A 388 -2.80 -21.45 27.90
CA LYS A 388 -2.06 -21.37 29.17
C LYS A 388 -2.99 -21.16 30.38
N GLU A 389 -3.98 -20.24 30.25
CA GLU A 389 -4.87 -19.86 31.37
C GLU A 389 -6.06 -20.80 31.55
N SER A 390 -6.37 -21.67 30.62
CA SER A 390 -7.49 -22.62 30.68
C SER A 390 -7.35 -23.69 31.73
N GLY A 391 -6.15 -23.87 32.30
CA GLY A 391 -5.85 -24.92 33.26
C GLY A 391 -5.72 -26.33 32.66
N VAL A 392 -5.71 -26.45 31.33
CA VAL A 392 -5.42 -27.71 30.62
C VAL A 392 -3.93 -27.99 30.71
N ALA A 393 -3.57 -29.13 31.31
CA ALA A 393 -2.18 -29.58 31.36
C ALA A 393 -1.73 -30.04 29.96
N LEU A 394 -0.78 -29.34 29.38
CA LEU A 394 -0.23 -29.66 28.07
C LEU A 394 1.06 -30.47 28.22
N ALA A 395 1.17 -31.55 27.47
CA ALA A 395 2.40 -32.33 27.37
C ALA A 395 3.52 -31.45 26.72
N PRO A 396 4.76 -31.58 27.19
CA PRO A 396 5.88 -30.83 26.66
C PRO A 396 6.21 -31.28 25.24
N ASN A 397 6.14 -30.32 24.28
CA ASN A 397 6.59 -30.46 22.89
C ASN A 397 6.88 -29.08 22.32
N GLY A 398 7.31 -28.99 21.08
CA GLY A 398 7.62 -27.71 20.41
C GLY A 398 6.45 -26.71 20.39
N TYR A 399 5.22 -27.16 20.25
CA TYR A 399 4.03 -26.30 20.33
C TYR A 399 3.79 -25.74 21.72
N ALA A 400 3.96 -26.58 22.78
CA ALA A 400 3.82 -26.10 24.16
C ALA A 400 4.92 -25.07 24.50
N GLN A 401 6.13 -25.24 23.94
CA GLN A 401 7.22 -24.26 24.07
C GLN A 401 6.90 -22.97 23.31
N ALA A 402 6.33 -23.06 22.10
CA ALA A 402 5.85 -21.91 21.33
C ALA A 402 4.75 -21.14 22.08
N VAL A 403 3.77 -21.83 22.69
CA VAL A 403 2.77 -21.20 23.56
C VAL A 403 3.42 -20.44 24.70
N ARG A 404 4.40 -21.05 25.38
CA ARG A 404 5.13 -20.38 26.45
C ARG A 404 5.91 -19.16 25.98
N TYR A 405 6.61 -19.26 24.84
CA TYR A 405 7.30 -18.16 24.19
C TYR A 405 6.36 -16.98 23.90
N LEU A 406 5.21 -17.28 23.26
CA LEU A 406 4.21 -16.26 22.92
C LEU A 406 3.63 -15.59 24.16
N THR A 407 3.36 -16.35 25.22
CA THR A 407 2.75 -15.80 26.44
C THR A 407 3.73 -15.03 27.30
N ASP A 408 4.96 -15.48 27.42
CA ASP A 408 5.95 -14.88 28.32
C ASP A 408 6.62 -13.65 27.72
N LEU A 409 6.81 -13.60 26.38
CA LEU A 409 7.55 -12.52 25.71
C LEU A 409 6.66 -11.53 24.96
N TYR A 410 5.40 -11.86 24.67
CA TYR A 410 4.50 -10.99 23.94
C TYR A 410 3.17 -10.77 24.68
N GLY A 411 2.47 -11.82 25.06
CA GLY A 411 1.11 -11.66 25.56
C GLY A 411 0.24 -10.93 24.53
N THR A 412 -0.32 -9.77 24.90
CA THR A 412 -1.02 -8.87 23.97
C THR A 412 -0.18 -7.68 23.53
N ASP A 413 1.08 -7.60 23.99
CA ASP A 413 2.01 -6.52 23.66
C ASP A 413 2.65 -6.74 22.29
N TYR A 414 2.50 -5.78 21.41
CA TYR A 414 3.17 -5.73 20.11
C TYR A 414 4.19 -4.58 20.01
N LEU A 415 4.45 -3.86 21.13
CA LEU A 415 5.39 -2.73 21.15
C LEU A 415 6.77 -3.10 21.70
N GLY A 416 7.00 -4.38 21.97
CA GLY A 416 8.26 -4.89 22.51
C GLY A 416 8.54 -4.50 23.97
N ARG A 417 7.54 -4.06 24.73
CA ARG A 417 7.68 -3.67 26.14
C ARG A 417 8.03 -4.88 27.00
N THR A 418 7.34 -5.99 26.79
CA THR A 418 7.58 -7.25 27.52
C THR A 418 8.98 -7.80 27.26
N LEU A 419 9.51 -7.59 26.06
CA LEU A 419 10.89 -7.92 25.70
C LEU A 419 11.92 -6.93 26.23
N GLY A 420 11.48 -5.75 26.72
CA GLY A 420 12.38 -4.65 27.13
C GLY A 420 13.12 -4.00 25.97
N LEU A 421 12.49 -3.97 24.79
CA LEU A 421 13.05 -3.41 23.54
C LEU A 421 12.26 -2.20 23.03
N ALA A 422 11.20 -1.78 23.72
CA ALA A 422 10.31 -0.71 23.28
C ALA A 422 11.04 0.63 23.16
N TYR A 423 10.88 1.29 22.03
CA TYR A 423 11.27 2.69 21.78
C TYR A 423 10.41 3.27 20.64
N ALA A 424 10.47 4.59 20.46
CA ALA A 424 9.76 5.29 19.40
C ALA A 424 10.59 6.42 18.83
N ASP A 425 10.34 6.75 17.57
CA ASP A 425 10.76 7.99 16.93
C ASP A 425 9.56 8.94 16.85
N ASP A 426 9.76 10.24 17.08
CA ASP A 426 8.66 11.23 17.13
C ASP A 426 7.89 11.34 15.81
N PHE A 427 8.55 11.12 14.67
CA PHE A 427 7.92 11.19 13.36
C PHE A 427 7.45 9.82 12.85
N MET A 428 8.27 8.76 13.02
CA MET A 428 7.99 7.43 12.49
C MET A 428 7.13 6.56 13.43
N GLY A 429 6.96 6.97 14.70
CA GLY A 429 6.22 6.22 15.71
C GLY A 429 7.02 5.05 16.32
N PRO A 430 6.35 4.12 17.05
CA PRO A 430 7.01 3.10 17.86
C PRO A 430 7.58 1.93 17.07
N LEU A 431 8.55 1.22 17.66
CA LEU A 431 8.89 -0.16 17.29
C LEU A 431 7.63 -1.03 17.42
N THR A 432 7.40 -1.94 16.45
CA THR A 432 6.38 -2.97 16.60
C THR A 432 6.96 -4.36 16.36
N MET A 433 6.48 -5.35 17.14
CA MET A 433 6.89 -6.76 17.11
C MET A 433 5.64 -7.63 17.24
N SER A 434 5.06 -8.05 16.12
CA SER A 434 3.79 -8.79 16.09
C SER A 434 4.02 -10.26 15.70
N PRO A 435 3.78 -11.24 16.60
CA PRO A 435 3.82 -12.66 16.24
C PRO A 435 2.58 -13.02 15.42
N ASN A 436 2.76 -13.34 14.14
CA ASN A 436 1.67 -13.50 13.20
C ASN A 436 1.49 -14.93 12.67
N LEU A 437 2.56 -15.73 12.65
CA LEU A 437 2.55 -17.04 12.01
C LEU A 437 3.19 -18.09 12.90
N VAL A 438 2.56 -19.26 13.00
CA VAL A 438 3.14 -20.51 13.52
C VAL A 438 3.08 -21.54 12.42
N ARG A 439 4.18 -22.24 12.20
CA ARG A 439 4.23 -23.36 11.24
C ARG A 439 5.14 -24.48 11.77
N GLU A 440 4.84 -25.69 11.37
CA GLU A 440 5.74 -26.83 11.52
C GLU A 440 6.53 -27.01 10.21
N LYS A 441 7.83 -27.13 10.35
CA LYS A 441 8.74 -27.38 9.23
C LYS A 441 9.98 -28.12 9.72
N ASP A 442 10.39 -29.15 9.00
CA ASP A 442 11.64 -29.90 9.24
C ASP A 442 11.83 -30.38 10.70
N GLY A 443 10.74 -30.82 11.35
CA GLY A 443 10.75 -31.28 12.74
C GLY A 443 10.87 -30.18 13.80
N GLN A 444 10.63 -28.95 13.40
CA GLN A 444 10.60 -27.77 14.27
C GLN A 444 9.25 -27.06 14.21
N VAL A 445 8.88 -26.39 15.28
CA VAL A 445 7.78 -25.43 15.35
C VAL A 445 8.38 -24.03 15.31
N ASP A 446 8.16 -23.33 14.21
CA ASP A 446 8.58 -21.95 14.02
C ASP A 446 7.49 -20.98 14.45
N VAL A 447 7.84 -19.97 15.24
CA VAL A 447 7.03 -18.78 15.49
C VAL A 447 7.68 -17.62 14.74
N LEU A 448 6.92 -16.99 13.82
CA LEU A 448 7.40 -15.86 13.04
C LEU A 448 6.74 -14.56 13.49
N VAL A 449 7.58 -13.55 13.72
CA VAL A 449 7.20 -12.23 14.24
C VAL A 449 7.54 -11.17 13.21
N ASN A 450 6.55 -10.35 12.83
CA ASN A 450 6.79 -9.16 12.04
C ASN A 450 7.41 -8.07 12.91
N VAL A 451 8.52 -7.48 12.47
CA VAL A 451 9.21 -6.41 13.18
C VAL A 451 9.25 -5.16 12.31
N ARG A 452 8.85 -4.02 12.87
CA ARG A 452 8.94 -2.72 12.20
C ARG A 452 9.76 -1.76 13.04
N MET A 453 10.97 -1.49 12.55
CA MET A 453 12.00 -0.70 13.22
C MET A 453 11.96 0.76 12.77
N PRO A 454 11.60 1.73 13.64
CA PRO A 454 11.73 3.14 13.33
C PRO A 454 13.20 3.62 13.46
N ARG A 455 13.45 4.87 13.12
CA ARG A 455 14.73 5.56 13.40
C ARG A 455 15.02 5.52 14.91
N GLY A 456 16.30 5.42 15.27
CA GLY A 456 16.78 5.35 16.67
C GLY A 456 17.53 4.06 17.00
N SER A 457 17.53 3.08 16.08
CA SER A 457 18.35 1.87 16.18
C SER A 457 18.91 1.49 14.81
N THR A 458 19.86 0.53 14.79
CA THR A 458 20.35 -0.12 13.56
C THR A 458 19.81 -1.53 13.47
N PRO A 459 19.76 -2.13 12.26
CA PRO A 459 19.35 -3.53 12.08
C PRO A 459 20.15 -4.50 12.95
N GLU A 460 21.47 -4.32 13.01
CA GLU A 460 22.39 -5.17 13.76
C GLU A 460 22.14 -5.05 15.27
N ALA A 461 22.01 -3.83 15.80
CA ALA A 461 21.78 -3.59 17.22
C ALA A 461 20.44 -4.18 17.67
N LEU A 462 19.37 -3.98 16.90
CA LEU A 462 18.06 -4.55 17.21
C LEU A 462 18.09 -6.07 17.17
N SER A 463 18.70 -6.67 16.13
CA SER A 463 18.79 -8.13 15.98
C SER A 463 19.59 -8.77 17.10
N GLN A 464 20.72 -8.18 17.50
CA GLN A 464 21.54 -8.64 18.61
C GLN A 464 20.77 -8.55 19.93
N ALA A 465 20.14 -7.41 20.23
CA ALA A 465 19.36 -7.22 21.46
C ALA A 465 18.18 -8.21 21.54
N THR A 466 17.45 -8.37 20.44
CA THR A 466 16.34 -9.32 20.37
C THR A 466 16.80 -10.76 20.62
N SER A 467 17.84 -11.19 19.94
CA SER A 467 18.39 -12.53 20.09
C SER A 467 18.89 -12.80 21.51
N ALA A 468 19.57 -11.81 22.12
CA ALA A 468 20.07 -11.91 23.49
C ALA A 468 18.90 -12.07 24.50
N ARG A 469 17.81 -11.30 24.35
CA ARG A 469 16.63 -11.38 25.22
C ARG A 469 15.94 -12.72 25.12
N ILE A 470 15.73 -13.25 23.90
CA ILE A 470 15.07 -14.53 23.69
C ILE A 470 15.93 -15.70 24.23
N LYS A 471 17.24 -15.68 24.00
CA LYS A 471 18.14 -16.70 24.53
C LYS A 471 18.20 -16.68 26.07
N ALA A 472 18.23 -15.50 26.69
CA ALA A 472 18.17 -15.36 28.15
C ALA A 472 16.86 -15.93 28.73
N TRP A 473 15.72 -15.63 28.09
CA TRP A 473 14.45 -16.24 28.44
C TRP A 473 14.50 -17.77 28.32
N GLY A 474 15.03 -18.28 27.19
CA GLY A 474 15.16 -19.73 26.98
C GLY A 474 15.94 -20.41 28.09
N THR A 475 17.08 -19.83 28.51
CA THR A 475 17.89 -20.31 29.62
C THR A 475 17.10 -20.32 30.94
N GLN A 476 16.42 -19.19 31.26
CA GLN A 476 15.62 -19.08 32.48
C GLN A 476 14.40 -20.02 32.47
N ALA A 477 13.78 -20.19 31.33
CA ALA A 477 12.60 -21.03 31.15
C ALA A 477 12.93 -22.53 31.01
N GLY A 478 14.21 -22.89 30.83
CA GLY A 478 14.61 -24.27 30.50
C GLY A 478 14.12 -24.71 29.11
N VAL A 479 14.04 -23.79 28.16
CA VAL A 479 13.56 -24.01 26.78
C VAL A 479 14.71 -23.79 25.81
N ALA A 480 15.05 -24.79 25.00
CA ALA A 480 15.95 -24.65 23.89
C ALA A 480 15.24 -23.91 22.76
N VAL A 481 15.81 -22.78 22.29
CA VAL A 481 15.25 -21.97 21.23
C VAL A 481 16.34 -21.54 20.26
N GLU A 482 16.11 -21.75 18.97
CA GLU A 482 16.92 -21.19 17.90
C GLU A 482 16.30 -19.86 17.45
N VAL A 483 17.13 -18.84 17.24
CA VAL A 483 16.67 -17.48 16.90
C VAL A 483 17.37 -17.04 15.63
N ASP A 484 16.59 -16.64 14.64
CA ASP A 484 17.03 -15.98 13.42
C ASP A 484 16.26 -14.68 13.24
N HIS A 485 16.95 -13.54 13.16
CA HIS A 485 16.34 -12.22 13.00
C HIS A 485 16.98 -11.50 11.84
N GLN A 486 16.24 -11.43 10.75
CA GLN A 486 16.58 -10.64 9.57
C GLN A 486 15.89 -9.28 9.68
N GLN A 487 16.66 -8.20 9.71
CA GLN A 487 16.15 -6.85 9.89
C GLN A 487 16.65 -5.91 8.78
N GLY A 488 15.71 -5.28 8.06
CA GLY A 488 16.02 -4.20 7.13
C GLY A 488 16.11 -2.85 7.83
N ASN A 489 16.85 -1.91 7.21
CA ASN A 489 16.98 -0.56 7.74
C ASN A 489 15.71 0.27 7.51
N TRP A 490 15.53 1.30 8.32
CA TRP A 490 14.54 2.35 8.09
C TRP A 490 15.06 3.31 6.99
N MET A 491 14.14 4.07 6.40
CA MET A 491 14.41 5.14 5.46
C MET A 491 13.73 6.43 5.95
N ALA A 492 14.46 7.54 5.92
CA ALA A 492 13.86 8.87 6.04
C ALA A 492 14.50 9.78 4.99
N ARG A 493 13.69 10.49 4.23
CA ARG A 493 14.10 11.45 3.22
C ARG A 493 13.57 12.83 3.60
N ASP A 494 14.26 13.86 3.17
CA ASP A 494 13.84 15.26 3.27
C ASP A 494 13.73 15.82 1.84
N PRO A 495 12.70 15.40 1.08
CA PRO A 495 12.55 15.86 -0.29
C PRO A 495 12.20 17.33 -0.28
N LYS A 496 12.84 18.09 -1.17
CA LYS A 496 12.59 19.50 -1.42
C LYS A 496 12.31 19.71 -2.89
N GLY A 497 11.80 20.89 -3.22
CA GLY A 497 11.68 21.31 -4.59
C GLY A 497 10.28 21.22 -5.19
N ALA A 498 10.25 21.57 -6.48
CA ALA A 498 9.01 21.72 -7.22
C ALA A 498 8.25 20.39 -7.41
N TRP A 499 8.97 19.27 -7.52
CA TRP A 499 8.34 17.96 -7.71
C TRP A 499 7.51 17.51 -6.50
N LEU A 500 8.03 17.69 -5.27
CA LEU A 500 7.26 17.38 -4.05
C LEU A 500 6.05 18.32 -3.93
N SER A 501 6.27 19.63 -4.15
CA SER A 501 5.18 20.61 -4.11
C SER A 501 4.10 20.29 -5.15
N THR A 502 4.48 19.79 -6.33
CA THR A 502 3.54 19.35 -7.36
C THR A 502 2.71 18.16 -6.90
N LEU A 503 3.32 17.14 -6.29
CA LEU A 503 2.59 15.98 -5.74
C LEU A 503 1.61 16.41 -4.64
N LEU A 504 2.07 17.21 -3.69
CA LEU A 504 1.24 17.70 -2.58
C LEU A 504 0.07 18.55 -3.08
N ASN A 505 0.33 19.47 -4.04
CA ASN A 505 -0.72 20.29 -4.64
C ASN A 505 -1.72 19.43 -5.43
N THR A 506 -1.25 18.46 -6.20
CA THR A 506 -2.13 17.52 -6.94
C THR A 506 -3.05 16.77 -5.98
N PHE A 507 -2.51 16.26 -4.88
CA PHE A 507 -3.31 15.59 -3.85
C PHE A 507 -4.31 16.55 -3.18
N GLY A 508 -3.85 17.68 -2.67
CA GLY A 508 -4.69 18.63 -1.93
C GLY A 508 -5.81 19.23 -2.78
N ASP A 509 -5.50 19.63 -4.03
CA ASP A 509 -6.48 20.21 -4.95
C ASP A 509 -7.49 19.17 -5.46
N THR A 510 -7.12 17.89 -5.55
CA THR A 510 -8.05 16.81 -5.96
C THR A 510 -8.93 16.36 -4.81
N THR A 511 -8.37 16.17 -3.62
CA THR A 511 -9.08 15.55 -2.48
C THR A 511 -9.67 16.55 -1.50
N GLY A 512 -9.13 17.76 -1.43
CA GLY A 512 -9.44 18.77 -0.41
C GLY A 512 -8.86 18.43 0.97
N LEU A 513 -8.05 17.38 1.08
CA LEU A 513 -7.41 16.96 2.33
C LEU A 513 -6.08 17.69 2.55
N GLU A 514 -5.61 17.67 3.79
CA GLU A 514 -4.31 18.26 4.14
C GLU A 514 -3.17 17.55 3.41
N ALA A 515 -2.34 18.32 2.72
CA ALA A 515 -1.26 17.84 1.88
C ALA A 515 0.11 18.12 2.52
N LYS A 516 0.51 17.25 3.46
CA LYS A 516 1.83 17.31 4.13
C LYS A 516 2.56 15.97 4.00
N PRO A 517 3.91 15.98 3.94
CA PRO A 517 4.67 14.74 4.02
C PRO A 517 4.38 13.96 5.31
N VAL A 518 4.28 12.64 5.19
CA VAL A 518 3.96 11.74 6.31
C VAL A 518 4.93 10.57 6.38
N PRO A 519 5.06 9.90 7.53
CA PRO A 519 5.75 8.61 7.65
C PRO A 519 4.79 7.46 7.38
N THR A 520 5.35 6.26 7.12
CA THR A 520 4.61 5.00 7.15
C THR A 520 5.28 3.98 8.07
N ALA A 521 4.47 3.11 8.66
CA ALA A 521 4.96 1.92 9.34
C ALA A 521 5.30 0.79 8.34
N GLY A 522 4.81 0.91 7.10
CA GLY A 522 5.15 0.05 5.98
C GLY A 522 6.62 0.19 5.55
N SER A 523 7.03 -0.68 4.66
CA SER A 523 8.35 -0.68 4.08
C SER A 523 8.23 -1.24 2.67
N THR A 524 8.63 -0.45 1.70
CA THR A 524 8.55 -0.77 0.28
C THR A 524 9.94 -0.85 -0.33
N THR A 525 10.03 -1.22 -1.59
CA THR A 525 11.28 -1.18 -2.35
C THR A 525 11.72 0.26 -2.73
N ALA A 526 10.99 1.30 -2.31
CA ALA A 526 11.39 2.71 -2.43
C ALA A 526 12.82 2.97 -1.93
N LYS A 527 13.26 2.26 -0.88
CA LYS A 527 14.64 2.38 -0.34
C LYS A 527 15.73 1.96 -1.32
N LEU A 528 15.38 1.21 -2.36
CA LEU A 528 16.31 0.76 -3.41
C LEU A 528 16.41 1.76 -4.56
N MET A 529 15.58 2.80 -4.58
CA MET A 529 15.48 3.79 -5.65
C MET A 529 16.06 5.15 -5.23
N PRO A 530 16.74 5.87 -6.15
CA PRO A 530 17.20 7.24 -5.89
C PRO A 530 16.00 8.17 -5.62
N ASN A 531 16.13 9.05 -4.63
CA ASN A 531 15.14 10.07 -4.26
C ASN A 531 13.67 9.59 -4.27
N ALA A 532 13.43 8.29 -4.05
CA ALA A 532 12.07 7.76 -4.08
C ALA A 532 11.28 8.13 -2.83
N ILE A 533 10.02 8.51 -3.04
CA ILE A 533 8.99 8.68 -2.00
C ILE A 533 7.73 7.95 -2.45
N ASN A 534 6.86 7.57 -1.50
CA ASN A 534 5.59 6.95 -1.90
C ASN A 534 4.50 8.03 -2.10
N PHE A 535 3.60 7.75 -3.06
CA PHE A 535 2.46 8.60 -3.40
C PHE A 535 1.21 7.72 -3.66
N GLY A 536 0.47 7.41 -2.60
CA GLY A 536 -0.70 6.52 -2.67
C GLY A 536 -0.37 5.03 -2.58
N PRO A 537 -1.36 4.12 -2.82
CA PRO A 537 -2.73 4.42 -3.20
C PRO A 537 -3.73 4.53 -2.02
N ALA A 538 -3.30 4.40 -0.74
CA ALA A 538 -4.22 4.44 0.40
C ALA A 538 -4.56 5.87 0.82
N MET A 539 -5.86 6.18 0.94
CA MET A 539 -6.34 7.50 1.36
C MET A 539 -6.21 7.71 2.87
N PRO A 540 -5.84 8.93 3.33
CA PRO A 540 -5.80 9.26 4.75
C PRO A 540 -7.16 9.08 5.44
N GLY A 541 -7.14 8.60 6.69
CA GLY A 541 -8.35 8.41 7.49
C GLY A 541 -9.18 7.17 7.13
N LYS A 542 -8.75 6.40 6.13
CA LYS A 542 -9.40 5.12 5.75
C LYS A 542 -8.60 3.93 6.25
N LYS A 543 -9.29 2.81 6.47
CA LYS A 543 -8.64 1.55 6.79
C LYS A 543 -7.83 1.07 5.59
N TYR A 544 -6.55 0.78 5.82
CA TYR A 544 -5.70 0.14 4.80
C TYR A 544 -6.06 -1.34 4.71
N THR A 545 -6.47 -1.80 3.55
CA THR A 545 -6.99 -3.16 3.37
C THR A 545 -5.99 -4.14 2.76
N ALA A 546 -4.81 -3.68 2.36
CA ALA A 546 -3.73 -4.55 1.89
C ALA A 546 -3.36 -5.63 2.92
N HIS A 547 -2.99 -6.80 2.45
CA HIS A 547 -2.66 -8.00 3.23
C HIS A 547 -3.79 -8.55 4.12
N ASN A 548 -4.95 -7.89 4.13
CA ASN A 548 -6.11 -8.38 4.87
C ASN A 548 -6.83 -9.52 4.11
N ALA A 549 -7.53 -10.37 4.83
CA ALA A 549 -8.66 -11.09 4.28
C ALA A 549 -9.68 -10.06 3.77
N LYS A 550 -10.22 -10.27 2.59
CA LYS A 550 -11.17 -9.34 1.95
C LYS A 550 -10.54 -7.98 1.60
N GLU A 551 -9.33 -7.98 1.08
CA GLU A 551 -8.72 -6.77 0.52
C GLU A 551 -9.61 -6.14 -0.53
N PHE A 552 -9.74 -4.80 -0.49
CA PHE A 552 -10.51 -4.05 -1.47
C PHE A 552 -9.93 -2.67 -1.75
N LYS A 553 -10.24 -2.13 -2.91
CA LYS A 553 -10.09 -0.72 -3.30
C LYS A 553 -11.47 -0.10 -3.45
N GLU A 554 -11.70 1.07 -2.86
CA GLU A 554 -12.92 1.83 -3.13
C GLU A 554 -12.86 2.43 -4.55
N VAL A 555 -13.99 2.39 -5.26
CA VAL A 555 -14.08 2.98 -6.62
C VAL A 555 -13.77 4.47 -6.59
N VAL A 556 -14.26 5.18 -5.58
CA VAL A 556 -14.02 6.63 -5.43
C VAL A 556 -12.52 6.95 -5.23
N ASP A 557 -11.77 6.07 -4.58
CA ASP A 557 -10.33 6.24 -4.39
C ASP A 557 -9.56 5.87 -5.66
N LEU A 558 -10.01 4.85 -6.40
CA LEU A 558 -9.46 4.55 -7.73
C LEU A 558 -9.69 5.70 -8.71
N ASP A 559 -10.85 6.35 -8.66
CA ASP A 559 -11.17 7.55 -9.43
C ASP A 559 -10.20 8.70 -9.12
N ALA A 560 -9.89 8.90 -7.84
CA ALA A 560 -8.93 9.92 -7.41
C ALA A 560 -7.50 9.57 -7.87
N ASP A 561 -7.09 8.29 -7.80
CA ASP A 561 -5.80 7.83 -8.31
C ASP A 561 -5.68 8.12 -9.82
N MET A 562 -6.69 7.76 -10.62
CA MET A 562 -6.72 8.02 -12.07
C MET A 562 -6.54 9.51 -12.37
N GLN A 563 -7.24 10.37 -11.63
CA GLN A 563 -7.19 11.82 -11.81
C GLN A 563 -5.81 12.36 -11.40
N MET A 564 -5.31 12.00 -10.22
CA MET A 564 -4.04 12.50 -9.69
C MET A 564 -2.85 11.99 -10.49
N PHE A 565 -2.84 10.70 -10.86
CA PHE A 565 -1.72 10.15 -11.65
C PHE A 565 -1.64 10.82 -13.01
N THR A 566 -2.77 11.06 -13.68
CA THR A 566 -2.77 11.75 -14.97
C THR A 566 -2.26 13.19 -14.86
N GLU A 567 -2.75 13.97 -13.88
CA GLU A 567 -2.29 15.35 -13.64
C GLU A 567 -0.79 15.39 -13.32
N MET A 568 -0.31 14.53 -12.42
CA MET A 568 1.09 14.54 -12.02
C MET A 568 2.04 14.16 -13.16
N LEU A 569 1.66 13.20 -14.07
CA LEU A 569 2.51 12.82 -15.20
C LEU A 569 2.80 14.02 -16.10
N VAL A 570 1.77 14.82 -16.40
CA VAL A 570 1.94 16.02 -17.23
C VAL A 570 2.75 17.08 -16.49
N ARG A 571 2.41 17.37 -15.23
CA ARG A 571 3.04 18.45 -14.47
C ARG A 571 4.50 18.15 -14.14
N ILE A 572 4.79 16.96 -13.59
CA ILE A 572 6.17 16.57 -13.25
C ILE A 572 7.00 16.34 -14.51
N GLY A 573 6.40 15.73 -15.54
CA GLY A 573 7.06 15.53 -16.83
C GLY A 573 7.53 16.81 -17.51
N ASN A 574 6.95 17.97 -17.13
CA ASN A 574 7.27 19.28 -17.69
C ASN A 574 7.91 20.27 -16.69
N LEU A 575 8.26 19.85 -15.47
CA LEU A 575 9.00 20.72 -14.55
C LEU A 575 10.34 21.09 -15.15
N SER A 576 10.67 22.40 -15.13
CA SER A 576 12.01 22.89 -15.56
C SER A 576 13.12 22.39 -14.65
N GLN A 577 12.82 22.28 -13.33
CA GLN A 577 13.71 21.77 -12.30
C GLN A 577 12.90 20.91 -11.33
N MET A 578 13.49 19.84 -10.84
CA MET A 578 12.83 18.96 -9.86
C MET A 578 12.99 19.50 -8.44
N GLN A 579 14.14 20.08 -8.12
CA GLN A 579 14.44 20.74 -6.84
C GLN A 579 14.29 22.24 -6.89
#